data_0bb7194ee641aa16e79ad21bea9e9fbe
#
_entry.id   0bb7194ee641aa16e79ad21bea9e9fbe
#
_cell.length_a   1.000
_cell.length_b   1.000
_cell.length_c   1.000
_cell.angle_alpha   90.00
_cell.angle_beta   90.00
_cell.angle_gamma   90.00
#
_symmetry.space_group_name_H-M   'P 1'
#
loop_
_entity.id
_entity.type
_entity.pdbx_description
1 polymer ?
#
loop_
_entity_poly.entity_id
_entity_poly.type
_entity_poly.pdbx_seq_one_letter_code
_entity_poly.pdbx_strand_id
1 'polypeptide(L)'
;MIHSSHQKVKKKGVHNEFDEKAIVDFVHRHHFRSSLRAAGCSRWAESAAGRHAVWRKYSVKTLKWGLLYTAAFLAAFVGSVLLKLNSDPTHGKYNTRWDETIGKAYTDLPYGEGAANKFDLYVPADKSQDAYGLVVYLHAGGFTSGDKAGDAEMLKWLCSKGYVAAGINYTLFTEENPDASVYSQSEEIKAAMPYVVAAAEKLGYKLDRMAIAGGSAGGCLALIYAYRDADTSPLPVKMVFEAVGPGSFHVEDWGIFGLDQSPEAAAGLFSVMSGQALTPEDITSGAYLDAVKPISADRWVTKDTVPSVLCYGAHDKMQPFAASKPLVAALEKNGVDYRYFVAKHSGHGLQNDNKVYMEYLDAVVEYLDKYMKD
;
A
#
# COMPACT_ATOMS: atom_id res chain seq x y z
N MET A 1 -59.33 -5.86 23.76
CA MET A 1 -59.64 -6.48 22.48
C MET A 1 -59.26 -5.53 21.38
N ILE A 2 -58.18 -5.79 20.68
CA ILE A 2 -57.90 -5.53 19.24
C ILE A 2 -56.52 -6.15 18.95
N HIS A 3 -56.51 -7.08 18.01
CA HIS A 3 -55.39 -7.91 17.59
C HIS A 3 -54.31 -7.09 16.87
N SER A 4 -53.06 -7.35 17.24
CA SER A 4 -51.87 -6.97 16.51
C SER A 4 -51.43 -8.11 15.59
N SER A 5 -51.45 -7.88 14.27
CA SER A 5 -50.94 -8.79 13.26
C SER A 5 -49.50 -8.42 12.92
N HIS A 6 -48.54 -9.24 13.34
CA HIS A 6 -47.17 -9.18 12.88
C HIS A 6 -46.99 -9.79 11.47
N GLN A 7 -46.71 -8.96 10.48
CA GLN A 7 -46.20 -9.42 9.22
C GLN A 7 -44.66 -9.52 9.29
N LYS A 8 -44.16 -10.76 9.21
CA LYS A 8 -42.73 -11.06 9.01
C LYS A 8 -42.37 -10.85 7.54
N VAL A 9 -41.58 -9.83 7.25
CA VAL A 9 -40.92 -9.66 5.95
C VAL A 9 -39.65 -10.54 5.95
N LYS A 10 -39.63 -11.59 5.12
CA LYS A 10 -38.46 -12.40 4.84
C LYS A 10 -37.51 -11.59 3.95
N LYS A 11 -36.37 -11.17 4.49
CA LYS A 11 -35.22 -10.73 3.70
C LYS A 11 -34.58 -11.95 3.02
N LYS A 12 -34.65 -12.03 1.71
CA LYS A 12 -33.83 -12.94 0.90
C LYS A 12 -32.42 -12.33 0.83
N GLY A 13 -31.47 -12.98 1.49
CA GLY A 13 -30.06 -12.71 1.32
C GLY A 13 -29.62 -13.18 -0.08
N VAL A 14 -29.04 -12.30 -0.85
CA VAL A 14 -28.29 -12.63 -2.06
C VAL A 14 -26.86 -12.91 -1.60
N HIS A 15 -26.51 -14.19 -1.47
CA HIS A 15 -25.13 -14.65 -1.37
C HIS A 15 -24.51 -14.56 -2.77
N ASN A 16 -23.59 -13.66 -2.96
CA ASN A 16 -22.61 -13.74 -4.05
C ASN A 16 -21.37 -14.49 -3.50
N GLU A 17 -21.36 -15.79 -3.66
CA GLU A 17 -20.14 -16.58 -3.63
C GLU A 17 -19.31 -16.23 -4.87
N PHE A 18 -18.19 -15.56 -4.65
CA PHE A 18 -17.14 -15.47 -5.68
C PHE A 18 -16.43 -16.81 -5.77
N ASP A 19 -16.79 -17.59 -6.80
CA ASP A 19 -16.20 -18.89 -7.08
C ASP A 19 -14.82 -18.73 -7.75
N GLU A 20 -13.75 -18.91 -6.98
CA GLU A 20 -12.37 -18.94 -7.47
C GLU A 20 -12.10 -19.98 -8.55
N LYS A 21 -12.99 -20.96 -8.72
CA LYS A 21 -12.91 -21.99 -9.77
C LYS A 21 -13.23 -21.46 -11.16
N ALA A 22 -13.99 -20.36 -11.28
CA ALA A 22 -14.39 -19.83 -12.59
C ALA A 22 -13.22 -19.18 -13.35
N ILE A 23 -12.19 -18.70 -12.66
CA ILE A 23 -11.02 -18.06 -13.28
C ILE A 23 -10.01 -19.08 -13.82
N VAL A 24 -9.89 -20.23 -13.19
CA VAL A 24 -8.96 -21.30 -13.63
C VAL A 24 -9.47 -22.08 -14.83
N ASP A 25 -10.80 -22.24 -14.97
CA ASP A 25 -11.41 -23.00 -16.09
C ASP A 25 -11.50 -22.21 -17.41
N PHE A 26 -11.39 -20.89 -17.39
CA PHE A 26 -11.42 -20.07 -18.61
C PHE A 26 -10.09 -20.09 -19.38
N VAL A 27 -8.96 -20.33 -18.72
CA VAL A 27 -7.63 -20.36 -19.34
C VAL A 27 -7.34 -21.72 -20.02
N HIS A 28 -8.06 -22.79 -19.69
CA HIS A 28 -7.78 -24.14 -20.20
C HIS A 28 -8.60 -24.58 -21.42
N ARG A 29 -9.57 -23.81 -21.95
CA ARG A 29 -10.47 -24.27 -23.03
C ARG A 29 -10.23 -23.73 -24.44
N HIS A 30 -9.27 -22.85 -24.67
CA HIS A 30 -9.04 -22.30 -26.02
C HIS A 30 -7.60 -22.36 -26.49
N HIS A 31 -7.02 -23.55 -26.56
CA HIS A 31 -5.98 -23.86 -27.57
C HIS A 31 -5.76 -25.38 -27.58
N PHE A 32 -6.34 -26.08 -28.51
CA PHE A 32 -5.82 -27.24 -29.24
C PHE A 32 -6.95 -27.95 -29.98
N ARG A 33 -7.43 -27.43 -31.12
CA ARG A 33 -8.06 -28.23 -32.15
C ARG A 33 -7.96 -27.52 -33.49
N SER A 34 -6.95 -27.81 -34.26
CA SER A 34 -7.05 -27.89 -35.72
C SER A 34 -5.79 -28.52 -36.32
N SER A 35 -6.04 -29.36 -37.30
CA SER A 35 -5.14 -29.92 -38.30
C SER A 35 -4.33 -31.16 -37.89
N LEU A 36 -4.95 -32.33 -38.20
CA LEU A 36 -4.27 -33.48 -38.84
C LEU A 36 -5.36 -34.33 -39.53
N ARG A 37 -5.57 -34.05 -40.83
CA ARG A 37 -6.21 -35.03 -41.72
C ARG A 37 -5.25 -35.33 -42.88
N ALA A 38 -4.94 -36.60 -42.97
CA ALA A 38 -4.71 -37.42 -44.17
C ALA A 38 -3.51 -37.13 -45.07
N ALA A 39 -2.55 -38.00 -45.02
CA ALA A 39 -1.95 -38.56 -46.25
C ALA A 39 -1.36 -39.95 -45.97
N GLY A 40 -1.91 -40.95 -46.66
CA GLY A 40 -1.14 -41.94 -47.39
C GLY A 40 -0.50 -43.11 -46.61
N CYS A 41 -1.22 -44.18 -46.60
CA CYS A 41 -0.79 -45.57 -46.44
C CYS A 41 0.38 -45.97 -47.37
N SER A 42 1.43 -46.63 -46.87
CA SER A 42 1.92 -47.94 -47.29
C SER A 42 3.40 -48.17 -46.97
N ARG A 43 3.66 -49.38 -46.46
CA ARG A 43 4.96 -50.14 -46.36
C ARG A 43 5.96 -49.56 -45.36
N TRP A 44 6.15 -50.38 -44.32
CA TRP A 44 7.40 -51.03 -43.91
C TRP A 44 7.13 -51.77 -42.60
N ALA A 45 6.80 -53.03 -42.74
CA ALA A 45 6.90 -54.01 -41.66
C ALA A 45 8.34 -54.54 -41.65
N GLU A 46 9.17 -53.96 -40.78
CA GLU A 46 10.45 -54.58 -40.41
C GLU A 46 10.88 -54.20 -38.98
N SER A 47 11.03 -55.28 -38.21
CA SER A 47 11.67 -55.39 -36.87
C SER A 47 11.20 -54.43 -35.76
N ALA A 48 10.13 -54.81 -35.10
CA ALA A 48 9.65 -54.18 -33.87
C ALA A 48 10.64 -54.28 -32.69
N ALA A 49 11.49 -55.32 -32.65
CA ALA A 49 12.44 -55.57 -31.55
C ALA A 49 13.64 -54.57 -31.49
N GLY A 50 14.16 -54.13 -32.62
CA GLY A 50 15.30 -53.18 -32.68
C GLY A 50 14.90 -51.75 -32.34
N ARG A 51 13.69 -51.34 -32.70
CA ARG A 51 13.16 -49.99 -32.45
C ARG A 51 12.86 -49.75 -30.98
N HIS A 52 12.32 -50.73 -30.27
CA HIS A 52 12.01 -50.60 -28.85
C HIS A 52 13.28 -50.41 -27.97
N ALA A 53 14.37 -51.06 -28.32
CA ALA A 53 15.64 -50.90 -27.55
C ALA A 53 16.29 -49.54 -27.74
N VAL A 54 16.26 -48.98 -28.96
CA VAL A 54 16.80 -47.64 -29.26
C VAL A 54 15.92 -46.55 -28.61
N TRP A 55 14.62 -46.63 -28.73
CA TRP A 55 13.68 -45.66 -28.07
C TRP A 55 13.80 -45.71 -26.56
N ARG A 56 13.96 -46.88 -25.95
CA ARG A 56 14.13 -47.04 -24.50
C ARG A 56 15.43 -46.40 -24.01
N LYS A 57 16.52 -46.47 -24.80
CA LYS A 57 17.81 -45.89 -24.46
C LYS A 57 17.84 -44.35 -24.58
N TYR A 58 17.13 -43.82 -25.59
CA TYR A 58 16.95 -42.36 -25.75
C TYR A 58 15.99 -41.80 -24.70
N SER A 59 14.90 -42.49 -24.40
CA SER A 59 13.93 -42.00 -23.41
C SER A 59 14.48 -41.92 -21.98
N VAL A 60 15.31 -42.93 -21.58
CA VAL A 60 15.94 -42.93 -20.24
C VAL A 60 17.01 -41.82 -20.13
N LYS A 61 17.77 -41.60 -21.21
CA LYS A 61 18.79 -40.52 -21.23
C LYS A 61 18.13 -39.16 -21.20
N THR A 62 17.09 -38.94 -21.99
CA THR A 62 16.31 -37.68 -22.03
C THR A 62 15.60 -37.43 -20.70
N LEU A 63 15.02 -38.49 -20.10
CA LEU A 63 14.39 -38.38 -18.78
C LEU A 63 15.40 -38.01 -17.68
N LYS A 64 16.58 -38.62 -17.68
CA LYS A 64 17.67 -38.28 -16.73
C LYS A 64 18.10 -36.82 -16.86
N TRP A 65 18.30 -36.32 -18.08
CA TRP A 65 18.66 -34.94 -18.32
C TRP A 65 17.51 -33.99 -17.95
N GLY A 66 16.26 -34.35 -18.26
CA GLY A 66 15.09 -33.61 -17.84
C GLY A 66 15.01 -33.47 -16.32
N LEU A 67 15.19 -34.57 -15.59
CA LEU A 67 15.21 -34.56 -14.12
C LEU A 67 16.38 -33.72 -13.57
N LEU A 68 17.57 -33.81 -14.19
CA LEU A 68 18.72 -33.01 -13.78
C LEU A 68 18.49 -31.50 -13.96
N TYR A 69 17.93 -31.09 -15.11
CA TYR A 69 17.60 -29.68 -15.36
C TYR A 69 16.50 -29.18 -14.43
N THR A 70 15.48 -29.99 -14.18
CA THR A 70 14.41 -29.65 -13.21
C THR A 70 14.99 -29.48 -11.80
N ALA A 71 15.86 -30.41 -11.37
CA ALA A 71 16.48 -30.32 -10.06
C ALA A 71 17.41 -29.09 -9.95
N ALA A 72 18.21 -28.80 -10.98
CA ALA A 72 19.06 -27.61 -11.03
C ALA A 72 18.22 -26.31 -11.01
N PHE A 73 17.12 -26.27 -11.76
CA PHE A 73 16.20 -25.14 -11.75
C PHE A 73 15.56 -24.94 -10.37
N LEU A 74 15.05 -26.01 -9.75
CA LEU A 74 14.48 -25.94 -8.41
C LEU A 74 15.49 -25.51 -7.36
N ALA A 75 16.73 -26.02 -7.43
CA ALA A 75 17.78 -25.62 -6.50
C ALA A 75 18.15 -24.15 -6.68
N ALA A 76 18.28 -23.66 -7.92
CA ALA A 76 18.54 -22.25 -8.22
C ALA A 76 17.36 -21.36 -7.79
N PHE A 77 16.14 -21.79 -8.04
CA PHE A 77 14.92 -21.08 -7.65
C PHE A 77 14.80 -20.96 -6.13
N VAL A 78 14.89 -22.09 -5.42
CA VAL A 78 14.83 -22.11 -3.95
C VAL A 78 15.99 -21.31 -3.34
N GLY A 79 17.21 -21.49 -3.87
CA GLY A 79 18.39 -20.72 -3.44
C GLY A 79 18.20 -19.21 -3.65
N SER A 80 17.66 -18.81 -4.79
CA SER A 80 17.35 -17.40 -5.08
C SER A 80 16.28 -16.84 -4.13
N VAL A 81 15.23 -17.60 -3.85
CA VAL A 81 14.18 -17.21 -2.90
C VAL A 81 14.74 -17.06 -1.50
N LEU A 82 15.53 -18.04 -1.04
CA LEU A 82 16.16 -17.99 0.29
C LEU A 82 17.14 -16.82 0.41
N LEU A 83 17.97 -16.56 -0.62
CA LEU A 83 18.84 -15.40 -0.65
C LEU A 83 18.03 -14.09 -0.58
N LYS A 84 16.94 -13.99 -1.34
CA LYS A 84 16.10 -12.79 -1.34
C LYS A 84 15.39 -12.57 -0.01
N LEU A 85 14.89 -13.63 0.64
CA LEU A 85 14.25 -13.56 1.95
C LEU A 85 15.23 -13.24 3.10
N ASN A 86 16.49 -13.64 2.96
CA ASN A 86 17.51 -13.40 3.98
C ASN A 86 18.45 -12.21 3.66
N SER A 87 18.31 -11.59 2.48
CA SER A 87 19.07 -10.39 2.15
C SER A 87 18.39 -9.16 2.73
N ASP A 88 19.12 -8.39 3.52
CA ASP A 88 18.72 -7.02 3.85
C ASP A 88 19.03 -6.14 2.62
N PRO A 89 18.00 -5.64 1.90
CA PRO A 89 18.21 -4.81 0.72
C PRO A 89 18.87 -3.46 1.05
N THR A 90 18.84 -3.07 2.32
CA THR A 90 19.39 -1.80 2.80
C THR A 90 20.84 -1.95 3.30
N HIS A 91 21.39 -3.18 3.30
CA HIS A 91 22.71 -3.47 3.85
C HIS A 91 22.93 -2.95 5.28
N GLY A 92 21.88 -2.95 6.08
CA GLY A 92 21.91 -2.45 7.45
C GLY A 92 21.90 -0.92 7.58
N LYS A 93 21.89 -0.16 6.48
CA LYS A 93 21.96 1.31 6.49
C LYS A 93 20.83 1.96 7.29
N TYR A 94 19.66 1.32 7.29
CA TYR A 94 18.46 1.80 7.99
C TYR A 94 18.07 0.93 9.18
N ASN A 95 18.88 -0.09 9.52
CA ASN A 95 18.69 -0.87 10.71
C ASN A 95 19.14 -0.07 11.93
N THR A 96 18.27 0.02 12.92
CA THR A 96 18.57 0.74 14.14
C THR A 96 18.78 -0.25 15.28
N ARG A 97 19.96 -0.19 15.92
CA ARG A 97 20.09 -0.81 17.23
C ARG A 97 19.20 -0.04 18.19
N TRP A 98 18.23 -0.73 18.80
CA TRP A 98 17.27 -0.13 19.70
C TRP A 98 17.54 -0.58 21.14
N ASP A 99 17.83 0.38 21.99
CA ASP A 99 17.97 0.19 23.43
C ASP A 99 17.66 1.51 24.17
N GLU A 100 17.69 1.50 25.48
CA GLU A 100 17.37 2.67 26.31
C GLU A 100 18.30 3.87 26.11
N THR A 101 19.47 3.68 25.49
CA THR A 101 20.40 4.77 25.16
C THR A 101 19.98 5.52 23.89
N ILE A 102 19.16 4.89 23.07
CA ILE A 102 18.61 5.47 21.83
C ILE A 102 17.26 6.14 22.11
N GLY A 103 16.37 5.44 22.80
CA GLY A 103 15.04 5.98 23.06
C GLY A 103 14.15 5.02 23.84
N LYS A 104 12.93 5.47 24.07
CA LYS A 104 11.90 4.71 24.77
C LYS A 104 10.60 4.70 23.97
N ALA A 105 9.95 3.52 23.93
CA ALA A 105 8.64 3.34 23.32
C ALA A 105 7.54 3.30 24.39
N TYR A 106 6.42 3.94 24.09
CA TYR A 106 5.18 3.91 24.84
C TYR A 106 4.10 3.44 23.87
N THR A 107 3.52 2.29 24.11
CA THR A 107 2.59 1.64 23.19
C THR A 107 1.14 1.72 23.67
N ASP A 108 0.21 1.63 22.71
CA ASP A 108 -1.24 1.58 22.95
C ASP A 108 -1.81 2.77 23.75
N LEU A 109 -1.24 3.96 23.56
CA LEU A 109 -1.77 5.17 24.14
C LEU A 109 -3.11 5.53 23.49
N PRO A 110 -4.20 5.77 24.26
CA PRO A 110 -5.50 6.04 23.67
C PRO A 110 -5.62 7.47 23.17
N TYR A 111 -6.35 7.65 22.06
CA TYR A 111 -6.82 8.96 21.59
C TYR A 111 -8.34 9.03 21.43
N GLY A 112 -9.05 7.96 21.78
CA GLY A 112 -10.50 7.85 21.74
C GLY A 112 -10.97 6.59 22.47
N GLU A 113 -12.28 6.33 22.39
CA GLU A 113 -12.91 5.18 23.05
C GLU A 113 -12.93 3.91 22.21
N GLY A 114 -12.74 4.05 20.88
CA GLY A 114 -12.73 2.92 19.94
C GLY A 114 -11.54 2.00 20.17
N ALA A 115 -11.72 0.71 19.90
CA ALA A 115 -10.66 -0.30 20.05
C ALA A 115 -9.43 0.02 19.21
N ALA A 116 -9.63 0.61 18.01
CA ALA A 116 -8.58 1.05 17.11
C ALA A 116 -7.96 2.40 17.49
N ASN A 117 -8.61 3.20 18.36
CA ASN A 117 -8.17 4.57 18.67
C ASN A 117 -6.95 4.58 19.61
N LYS A 118 -5.83 4.06 19.11
CA LYS A 118 -4.56 3.94 19.83
C LYS A 118 -3.40 4.41 18.98
N PHE A 119 -2.36 4.92 19.64
CA PHE A 119 -1.09 5.25 19.01
C PHE A 119 0.09 4.75 19.84
N ASP A 120 1.22 4.56 19.18
CA ASP A 120 2.51 4.31 19.80
C ASP A 120 3.38 5.56 19.68
N LEU A 121 4.15 5.84 20.73
CA LEU A 121 5.03 7.00 20.80
C LEU A 121 6.45 6.55 21.14
N TYR A 122 7.40 6.93 20.30
CA TYR A 122 8.82 6.68 20.46
C TYR A 122 9.52 8.01 20.70
N VAL A 123 10.23 8.12 21.83
CA VAL A 123 10.89 9.36 22.23
C VAL A 123 12.39 9.16 22.37
N PRO A 124 13.24 10.07 21.87
CA PRO A 124 14.70 9.97 22.03
C PRO A 124 15.14 9.94 23.48
N ALA A 125 16.22 9.20 23.79
CA ALA A 125 16.83 9.25 25.13
C ALA A 125 17.52 10.61 25.39
N ASP A 126 18.04 11.23 24.33
CA ASP A 126 18.63 12.57 24.42
C ASP A 126 17.53 13.63 24.58
N LYS A 127 17.63 14.38 25.67
CA LYS A 127 16.73 15.50 26.04
C LYS A 127 17.40 16.87 25.97
N SER A 128 18.49 16.97 25.23
CA SER A 128 19.29 18.20 25.16
C SER A 128 18.71 19.26 24.20
N GLN A 129 17.74 18.90 23.35
CA GLN A 129 17.14 19.85 22.39
C GLN A 129 16.09 20.71 23.08
N ASP A 130 16.04 21.99 22.73
CA ASP A 130 15.03 22.95 23.23
C ASP A 130 13.62 22.64 22.71
N ALA A 131 13.54 22.08 21.48
CA ALA A 131 12.32 21.56 20.87
C ALA A 131 12.64 20.37 19.93
N TYR A 132 11.64 19.54 19.69
CA TYR A 132 11.76 18.34 18.86
C TYR A 132 10.78 18.38 17.70
N GLY A 133 11.19 17.85 16.55
CA GLY A 133 10.28 17.54 15.46
C GLY A 133 9.53 16.24 15.76
N LEU A 134 8.22 16.23 15.46
CA LEU A 134 7.39 15.03 15.47
C LEU A 134 7.36 14.43 14.05
N VAL A 135 7.58 13.11 13.92
CA VAL A 135 7.31 12.39 12.67
C VAL A 135 6.25 11.34 12.93
N VAL A 136 5.10 11.49 12.29
CA VAL A 136 4.02 10.51 12.33
C VAL A 136 4.14 9.57 11.14
N TYR A 137 4.11 8.26 11.38
CA TYR A 137 4.12 7.24 10.33
C TYR A 137 2.85 6.39 10.40
N LEU A 138 2.11 6.33 9.30
CA LEU A 138 0.82 5.64 9.20
C LEU A 138 0.99 4.31 8.50
N HIS A 139 0.38 3.26 9.09
CA HIS A 139 0.55 1.90 8.62
C HIS A 139 -0.14 1.61 7.29
N ALA A 140 0.43 0.68 6.53
CA ALA A 140 -0.15 0.10 5.34
C ALA A 140 -1.28 -0.91 5.70
N GLY A 141 -1.99 -1.43 4.67
CA GLY A 141 -2.96 -2.51 4.85
C GLY A 141 -4.25 -2.36 4.06
N GLY A 142 -4.24 -1.55 2.98
CA GLY A 142 -5.39 -1.40 2.07
C GLY A 142 -6.64 -0.86 2.75
N PHE A 143 -6.50 -0.13 3.85
CA PHE A 143 -7.60 0.43 4.67
C PHE A 143 -8.43 -0.63 5.41
N THR A 144 -8.13 -1.92 5.24
CA THR A 144 -8.89 -3.07 5.75
C THR A 144 -8.11 -3.93 6.74
N SER A 145 -6.81 -3.70 6.85
CA SER A 145 -5.88 -4.46 7.69
C SER A 145 -4.70 -3.60 8.13
N GLY A 146 -3.79 -4.16 8.94
CA GLY A 146 -2.60 -3.48 9.42
C GLY A 146 -2.71 -3.04 10.87
N ASP A 147 -1.58 -2.64 11.41
CA ASP A 147 -1.44 -2.11 12.76
C ASP A 147 -0.15 -1.31 12.85
N LYS A 148 -0.14 -0.23 13.64
CA LYS A 148 1.02 0.62 13.93
C LYS A 148 2.25 -0.14 14.42
N ALA A 149 2.04 -1.28 15.09
CA ALA A 149 3.14 -2.12 15.56
C ALA A 149 3.95 -2.75 14.41
N GLY A 150 3.36 -2.89 13.20
CA GLY A 150 4.06 -3.32 12.00
C GLY A 150 5.17 -2.37 11.54
N ASP A 151 5.07 -1.10 11.91
CA ASP A 151 6.02 -0.05 11.52
C ASP A 151 7.03 0.30 12.63
N ALA A 152 7.11 -0.52 13.68
CA ALA A 152 7.99 -0.27 14.83
C ALA A 152 9.45 0.00 14.43
N GLU A 153 9.99 -0.68 13.43
CA GLU A 153 11.37 -0.46 12.97
C GLU A 153 11.55 0.91 12.30
N MET A 154 10.56 1.37 11.53
CA MET A 154 10.56 2.74 10.97
C MET A 154 10.50 3.78 12.09
N LEU A 155 9.63 3.58 13.08
CA LEU A 155 9.50 4.50 14.23
C LEU A 155 10.77 4.55 15.07
N LYS A 156 11.42 3.42 15.32
CA LYS A 156 12.74 3.36 15.98
C LYS A 156 13.81 4.08 15.18
N TRP A 157 13.83 3.87 13.85
CA TRP A 157 14.78 4.54 12.97
C TRP A 157 14.60 6.06 12.99
N LEU A 158 13.38 6.57 12.89
CA LEU A 158 13.08 8.00 13.00
C LEU A 158 13.47 8.55 14.37
N CYS A 159 13.16 7.82 15.44
CA CYS A 159 13.54 8.19 16.80
C CYS A 159 15.07 8.24 16.99
N SER A 160 15.82 7.32 16.37
CA SER A 160 17.28 7.33 16.40
C SER A 160 17.92 8.52 15.70
N LYS A 161 17.14 9.25 14.87
CA LYS A 161 17.55 10.50 14.22
C LYS A 161 17.29 11.73 15.10
N GLY A 162 16.74 11.53 16.30
CA GLY A 162 16.43 12.59 17.24
C GLY A 162 15.01 13.15 17.16
N TYR A 163 14.13 12.55 16.37
CA TYR A 163 12.73 12.94 16.29
C TYR A 163 11.88 12.20 17.33
N VAL A 164 10.84 12.83 17.83
CA VAL A 164 9.73 12.09 18.42
C VAL A 164 8.97 11.42 17.27
N ALA A 165 8.75 10.11 17.34
CA ALA A 165 8.07 9.38 16.29
C ALA A 165 6.78 8.75 16.82
N ALA A 166 5.71 8.77 16.03
CA ALA A 166 4.44 8.18 16.42
C ALA A 166 3.84 7.33 15.30
N GLY A 167 3.28 6.18 15.66
CA GLY A 167 2.44 5.36 14.77
C GLY A 167 1.01 5.39 15.27
N ILE A 168 0.05 5.59 14.38
CA ILE A 168 -1.37 5.76 14.74
C ILE A 168 -2.19 4.66 14.08
N ASN A 169 -3.01 3.95 14.87
CA ASN A 169 -4.06 3.08 14.36
C ASN A 169 -5.30 3.91 14.01
N TYR A 170 -6.07 3.41 13.06
CA TYR A 170 -7.35 3.95 12.64
C TYR A 170 -8.35 2.81 12.41
N THR A 171 -9.64 3.08 12.47
CA THR A 171 -10.69 2.06 12.32
C THR A 171 -10.67 1.48 10.90
N LEU A 172 -10.42 0.18 10.81
CA LEU A 172 -10.33 -0.54 9.55
C LEU A 172 -11.72 -0.84 8.99
N PHE A 173 -11.86 -0.78 7.66
CA PHE A 173 -13.06 -1.27 6.97
C PHE A 173 -13.11 -2.80 7.06
N THR A 174 -14.07 -3.33 7.81
CA THR A 174 -14.28 -4.76 8.06
C THR A 174 -15.78 -5.05 8.11
N GLU A 175 -16.17 -6.32 8.22
CA GLU A 175 -17.57 -6.69 8.43
C GLU A 175 -18.15 -6.09 9.73
N GLU A 176 -17.31 -5.88 10.75
CA GLU A 176 -17.70 -5.26 12.02
C GLU A 176 -17.78 -3.72 11.92
N ASN A 177 -17.05 -3.13 10.99
CA ASN A 177 -16.97 -1.68 10.76
C ASN A 177 -17.25 -1.34 9.28
N PRO A 178 -18.46 -1.64 8.77
CA PRO A 178 -18.77 -1.47 7.35
C PRO A 178 -18.91 0.01 6.92
N ASP A 179 -18.98 0.92 7.86
CA ASP A 179 -19.05 2.36 7.61
C ASP A 179 -17.68 3.05 7.61
N ALA A 180 -16.60 2.31 7.95
CA ALA A 180 -15.25 2.85 7.86
C ALA A 180 -14.89 3.12 6.39
N SER A 181 -14.19 4.22 6.14
CA SER A 181 -13.81 4.68 4.81
C SER A 181 -12.46 5.41 4.88
N VAL A 182 -11.83 5.66 3.75
CA VAL A 182 -10.61 6.50 3.71
C VAL A 182 -10.89 7.87 4.31
N TYR A 183 -12.08 8.41 4.06
CA TYR A 183 -12.48 9.69 4.65
C TYR A 183 -12.57 9.61 6.19
N SER A 184 -13.33 8.66 6.75
CA SER A 184 -13.46 8.53 8.21
C SER A 184 -12.11 8.23 8.88
N GLN A 185 -11.27 7.39 8.27
CA GLN A 185 -9.91 7.11 8.76
C GLN A 185 -9.04 8.36 8.76
N SER A 186 -9.15 9.23 7.73
CA SER A 186 -8.42 10.50 7.71
C SER A 186 -8.87 11.46 8.83
N GLU A 187 -10.16 11.48 9.16
CA GLU A 187 -10.68 12.27 10.27
C GLU A 187 -10.22 11.71 11.64
N GLU A 188 -10.11 10.38 11.78
CA GLU A 188 -9.54 9.77 12.99
C GLU A 188 -8.05 10.14 13.17
N ILE A 189 -7.25 10.11 12.09
CA ILE A 189 -5.86 10.57 12.12
C ILE A 189 -5.78 12.03 12.58
N LYS A 190 -6.63 12.90 12.02
CA LYS A 190 -6.71 14.31 12.42
C LYS A 190 -7.06 14.45 13.90
N ALA A 191 -8.03 13.69 14.37
CA ALA A 191 -8.46 13.70 15.78
C ALA A 191 -7.38 13.18 16.74
N ALA A 192 -6.51 12.26 16.30
CA ALA A 192 -5.43 11.70 17.12
C ALA A 192 -4.28 12.70 17.38
N MET A 193 -4.03 13.64 16.47
CA MET A 193 -2.82 14.50 16.53
C MET A 193 -2.69 15.30 17.84
N PRO A 194 -3.72 15.95 18.38
CA PRO A 194 -3.61 16.66 19.66
C PRO A 194 -3.23 15.72 20.82
N TYR A 195 -3.67 14.47 20.80
CA TYR A 195 -3.33 13.48 21.83
C TYR A 195 -1.88 13.03 21.73
N VAL A 196 -1.36 12.87 20.51
CA VAL A 196 0.05 12.54 20.26
C VAL A 196 0.95 13.67 20.80
N VAL A 197 0.62 14.92 20.46
CA VAL A 197 1.35 16.10 20.93
C VAL A 197 1.33 16.18 22.45
N ALA A 198 0.15 16.11 23.07
CA ALA A 198 0.00 16.18 24.52
C ALA A 198 0.73 15.05 25.26
N ALA A 199 0.77 13.84 24.68
CA ALA A 199 1.52 12.72 25.25
C ALA A 199 3.03 12.96 25.23
N ALA A 200 3.58 13.49 24.16
CA ALA A 200 5.00 13.86 24.06
C ALA A 200 5.35 14.98 25.05
N GLU A 201 4.54 16.02 25.13
CA GLU A 201 4.73 17.14 26.06
C GLU A 201 4.68 16.68 27.52
N LYS A 202 3.77 15.79 27.87
CA LYS A 202 3.67 15.17 29.22
C LYS A 202 4.94 14.40 29.59
N LEU A 203 5.65 13.85 28.59
CA LEU A 203 6.93 13.17 28.78
C LEU A 203 8.13 14.14 28.79
N GLY A 204 7.88 15.43 28.62
CA GLY A 204 8.90 16.48 28.66
C GLY A 204 9.54 16.79 27.29
N TYR A 205 8.89 16.40 26.18
CA TYR A 205 9.35 16.74 24.83
C TYR A 205 8.46 17.88 24.28
N LYS A 206 9.01 19.09 24.23
CA LYS A 206 8.36 20.22 23.57
C LYS A 206 8.43 19.99 22.07
N LEU A 207 7.30 20.01 21.39
CA LEU A 207 7.20 19.85 19.95
C LEU A 207 6.90 21.21 19.29
N ASP A 208 7.51 21.50 18.13
CA ASP A 208 7.31 22.78 17.43
C ASP A 208 7.03 22.63 15.93
N ARG A 209 7.22 21.41 15.38
CA ARG A 209 7.01 21.11 13.96
C ARG A 209 6.71 19.63 13.78
N MET A 210 6.13 19.28 12.64
CA MET A 210 5.90 17.87 12.31
C MET A 210 6.10 17.55 10.83
N ALA A 211 6.44 16.27 10.58
CA ALA A 211 6.30 15.61 9.31
C ALA A 211 5.29 14.48 9.46
N ILE A 212 4.64 14.10 8.36
CA ILE A 212 3.75 12.94 8.32
C ILE A 212 4.16 12.02 7.18
N ALA A 213 3.99 10.72 7.37
CA ALA A 213 4.47 9.73 6.42
C ALA A 213 3.62 8.46 6.46
N GLY A 214 3.83 7.59 5.49
CA GLY A 214 3.21 6.26 5.48
C GLY A 214 3.50 5.49 4.21
N GLY A 215 3.09 4.22 4.21
CA GLY A 215 3.13 3.35 3.03
C GLY A 215 1.74 2.92 2.61
N SER A 216 1.49 2.79 1.30
CA SER A 216 0.21 2.30 0.77
C SER A 216 -1.00 3.07 1.34
N ALA A 217 -1.93 2.41 2.04
CA ALA A 217 -3.05 3.08 2.71
C ALA A 217 -2.59 4.22 3.63
N GLY A 218 -1.54 3.98 4.44
CA GLY A 218 -0.95 5.02 5.29
C GLY A 218 -0.33 6.17 4.50
N GLY A 219 0.24 5.90 3.32
CA GLY A 219 0.74 6.91 2.39
C GLY A 219 -0.38 7.83 1.89
N CYS A 220 -1.52 7.25 1.50
CA CYS A 220 -2.72 8.01 1.13
C CYS A 220 -3.17 8.94 2.27
N LEU A 221 -3.34 8.39 3.47
CA LEU A 221 -3.77 9.15 4.65
C LEU A 221 -2.77 10.25 5.02
N ALA A 222 -1.47 9.98 4.88
CA ALA A 222 -0.42 10.97 5.11
C ALA A 222 -0.49 12.14 4.12
N LEU A 223 -0.70 11.85 2.83
CA LEU A 223 -0.89 12.88 1.80
C LEU A 223 -2.14 13.71 2.06
N ILE A 224 -3.27 13.06 2.42
CA ILE A 224 -4.51 13.76 2.75
C ILE A 224 -4.27 14.72 3.92
N TYR A 225 -3.67 14.24 5.00
CA TYR A 225 -3.37 15.08 6.17
C TYR A 225 -2.47 16.25 5.81
N ALA A 226 -1.38 15.99 5.08
CA ALA A 226 -0.38 17.00 4.74
C ALA A 226 -0.90 18.10 3.81
N TYR A 227 -1.87 17.79 2.93
CA TYR A 227 -2.34 18.74 1.92
C TYR A 227 -3.73 19.32 2.24
N ARG A 228 -4.60 18.54 2.86
CA ARG A 228 -5.95 18.98 3.23
C ARG A 228 -6.02 19.59 4.65
N ASP A 229 -5.33 18.96 5.60
CA ASP A 229 -5.53 19.23 7.01
C ASP A 229 -4.37 20.00 7.67
N ALA A 230 -3.30 20.31 6.95
CA ALA A 230 -2.11 20.98 7.47
C ALA A 230 -2.42 22.28 8.24
N ASP A 231 -3.34 23.08 7.73
CA ASP A 231 -3.73 24.38 8.34
C ASP A 231 -4.44 24.23 9.69
N THR A 232 -5.00 23.04 9.97
CA THR A 232 -5.71 22.73 11.23
C THR A 232 -4.88 21.83 12.15
N SER A 233 -3.66 21.49 11.75
CA SER A 233 -2.74 20.68 12.52
C SER A 233 -2.30 21.40 13.81
N PRO A 234 -2.16 20.68 14.95
CA PRO A 234 -1.66 21.30 16.19
C PRO A 234 -0.20 21.76 16.11
N LEU A 235 0.55 21.26 15.14
CA LEU A 235 1.92 21.65 14.83
C LEU A 235 2.04 22.01 13.35
N PRO A 236 2.89 22.97 12.97
CA PRO A 236 3.17 23.24 11.57
C PRO A 236 3.68 21.98 10.85
N VAL A 237 2.93 21.50 9.85
CA VAL A 237 3.39 20.41 8.98
C VAL A 237 4.47 20.96 8.06
N LYS A 238 5.65 20.35 8.04
CA LYS A 238 6.82 20.83 7.29
C LYS A 238 7.13 20.04 6.04
N MET A 239 6.77 18.76 6.03
CA MET A 239 6.94 17.88 4.87
C MET A 239 6.09 16.62 5.00
N VAL A 240 5.93 15.92 3.87
CA VAL A 240 5.38 14.57 3.81
C VAL A 240 6.32 13.65 3.04
N PHE A 241 6.41 12.38 3.44
CA PHE A 241 7.03 11.35 2.62
C PHE A 241 6.16 10.09 2.61
N GLU A 242 6.03 9.50 1.42
CA GLU A 242 5.19 8.32 1.28
C GLU A 242 5.73 7.35 0.22
N ALA A 243 5.29 6.11 0.29
CA ALA A 243 5.55 5.10 -0.71
C ALA A 243 4.25 4.39 -1.10
N VAL A 244 4.00 4.33 -2.41
CA VAL A 244 2.90 3.59 -3.07
C VAL A 244 1.49 3.90 -2.54
N GLY A 245 1.26 5.12 -2.03
CA GLY A 245 -0.05 5.58 -1.57
C GLY A 245 -0.92 6.13 -2.71
N PRO A 246 -2.25 5.87 -2.73
CA PRO A 246 -3.14 6.55 -3.67
C PRO A 246 -3.13 8.06 -3.49
N GLY A 247 -2.73 8.80 -4.52
CA GLY A 247 -2.74 10.27 -4.51
C GLY A 247 -3.93 10.87 -5.26
N SER A 248 -4.65 10.07 -6.05
CA SER A 248 -5.76 10.50 -6.91
C SER A 248 -6.82 9.41 -7.03
N PHE A 249 -8.08 9.83 -7.13
CA PHE A 249 -9.25 8.95 -7.30
C PHE A 249 -10.05 9.34 -8.56
N HIS A 250 -9.36 9.62 -9.66
CA HIS A 250 -9.98 9.78 -10.98
C HIS A 250 -10.19 8.40 -11.62
N VAL A 251 -11.38 8.14 -12.14
CA VAL A 251 -11.77 6.83 -12.70
C VAL A 251 -10.77 6.32 -13.74
N GLU A 252 -10.27 7.22 -14.60
CA GLU A 252 -9.34 6.92 -15.69
C GLU A 252 -8.00 6.37 -15.16
N ASP A 253 -7.57 6.82 -13.99
CA ASP A 253 -6.31 6.38 -13.38
C ASP A 253 -6.41 4.98 -12.77
N TRP A 254 -7.63 4.47 -12.59
CA TRP A 254 -7.95 3.17 -12.01
C TRP A 254 -8.35 2.12 -13.06
N GLY A 255 -8.03 2.37 -14.34
CA GLY A 255 -8.35 1.48 -15.46
C GLY A 255 -7.76 0.08 -15.34
N ILE A 256 -6.67 -0.13 -14.56
CA ILE A 256 -6.14 -1.47 -14.29
C ILE A 256 -7.17 -2.38 -13.58
N PHE A 257 -8.15 -1.80 -12.89
CA PHE A 257 -9.27 -2.51 -12.26
C PHE A 257 -10.54 -2.47 -13.12
N GLY A 258 -10.46 -1.92 -14.34
CA GLY A 258 -11.61 -1.77 -15.23
C GLY A 258 -12.61 -0.70 -14.80
N LEU A 259 -12.23 0.21 -13.88
CA LEU A 259 -13.17 1.22 -13.38
C LEU A 259 -13.53 2.26 -14.45
N ASP A 260 -12.65 2.51 -15.41
CA ASP A 260 -12.87 3.34 -16.59
C ASP A 260 -13.86 2.72 -17.58
N GLN A 261 -14.15 1.41 -17.46
CA GLN A 261 -15.04 0.64 -18.33
C GLN A 261 -16.37 0.28 -17.64
N SER A 262 -16.45 0.39 -16.31
CA SER A 262 -17.63 0.00 -15.51
C SER A 262 -17.98 1.07 -14.50
N PRO A 263 -18.95 1.96 -14.83
CA PRO A 263 -19.46 2.93 -13.86
C PRO A 263 -20.01 2.29 -12.58
N GLU A 264 -20.57 1.07 -12.67
CA GLU A 264 -21.07 0.32 -11.52
C GLU A 264 -19.94 -0.07 -10.56
N ALA A 265 -18.83 -0.61 -11.11
CA ALA A 265 -17.67 -0.99 -10.30
C ALA A 265 -17.00 0.26 -9.70
N ALA A 266 -16.88 1.34 -10.46
CA ALA A 266 -16.33 2.61 -9.99
C ALA A 266 -17.20 3.20 -8.87
N ALA A 267 -18.52 3.25 -9.04
CA ALA A 267 -19.44 3.71 -8.01
C ALA A 267 -19.34 2.89 -6.74
N GLY A 268 -19.26 1.55 -6.88
CA GLY A 268 -19.11 0.65 -5.73
C GLY A 268 -17.82 0.91 -4.95
N LEU A 269 -16.66 0.93 -5.64
CA LEU A 269 -15.38 1.15 -4.96
C LEU A 269 -15.28 2.55 -4.35
N PHE A 270 -15.62 3.58 -5.09
CA PHE A 270 -15.49 4.96 -4.62
C PHE A 270 -16.50 5.32 -3.54
N SER A 271 -17.66 4.65 -3.49
CA SER A 271 -18.59 4.76 -2.35
C SER A 271 -17.93 4.28 -1.06
N VAL A 272 -17.32 3.11 -1.08
CA VAL A 272 -16.62 2.57 0.10
C VAL A 272 -15.45 3.47 0.50
N MET A 273 -14.66 3.93 -0.45
CA MET A 273 -13.48 4.75 -0.15
C MET A 273 -13.85 6.15 0.35
N SER A 274 -14.84 6.80 -0.25
CA SER A 274 -15.27 8.15 0.16
C SER A 274 -16.19 8.16 1.38
N GLY A 275 -16.85 7.04 1.67
CA GLY A 275 -17.93 6.96 2.68
C GLY A 275 -19.23 7.61 2.21
N GLN A 276 -19.38 7.88 0.90
CA GLN A 276 -20.58 8.48 0.31
C GLN A 276 -21.22 7.52 -0.69
N ALA A 277 -22.54 7.39 -0.68
CA ALA A 277 -23.23 6.56 -1.67
C ALA A 277 -23.15 7.20 -3.05
N LEU A 278 -22.55 6.50 -4.00
CA LEU A 278 -22.42 6.91 -5.40
C LEU A 278 -23.21 5.96 -6.30
N THR A 279 -23.73 6.50 -7.38
CA THR A 279 -24.43 5.76 -8.42
C THR A 279 -23.60 5.71 -9.71
N PRO A 280 -23.88 4.78 -10.65
CA PRO A 280 -23.24 4.79 -11.96
C PRO A 280 -23.45 6.12 -12.74
N GLU A 281 -24.55 6.81 -12.48
CA GLU A 281 -24.83 8.12 -13.09
C GLU A 281 -23.88 9.20 -12.53
N ASP A 282 -23.56 9.17 -11.23
CA ASP A 282 -22.58 10.08 -10.65
C ASP A 282 -21.19 9.89 -11.28
N ILE A 283 -20.82 8.65 -11.60
CA ILE A 283 -19.57 8.35 -12.30
C ILE A 283 -19.60 8.93 -13.72
N THR A 284 -20.65 8.64 -14.49
CA THR A 284 -20.74 9.04 -15.91
C THR A 284 -20.91 10.54 -16.08
N SER A 285 -21.56 11.22 -15.15
CA SER A 285 -21.72 12.68 -15.14
C SER A 285 -20.49 13.42 -14.60
N GLY A 286 -19.59 12.73 -13.90
CA GLY A 286 -18.46 13.32 -13.20
C GLY A 286 -18.79 13.89 -11.81
N ALA A 287 -20.02 13.76 -11.33
CA ALA A 287 -20.44 14.25 -10.01
C ALA A 287 -19.68 13.55 -8.84
N TYR A 288 -19.21 12.32 -9.06
CA TYR A 288 -18.39 11.59 -8.08
C TYR A 288 -17.11 12.34 -7.66
N LEU A 289 -16.59 13.23 -8.51
CA LEU A 289 -15.37 13.99 -8.23
C LEU A 289 -15.48 14.86 -6.97
N ASP A 290 -16.68 15.34 -6.64
CA ASP A 290 -16.92 16.08 -5.41
C ASP A 290 -16.92 15.15 -4.18
N ALA A 291 -17.46 13.95 -4.32
CA ALA A 291 -17.48 12.94 -3.26
C ALA A 291 -16.09 12.40 -2.93
N VAL A 292 -15.23 12.17 -3.94
CA VAL A 292 -13.86 11.69 -3.71
C VAL A 292 -12.85 12.81 -3.45
N LYS A 293 -13.21 14.07 -3.65
CA LYS A 293 -12.32 15.21 -3.39
C LYS A 293 -11.69 15.18 -1.99
N PRO A 294 -12.43 14.90 -0.90
CA PRO A 294 -11.84 14.88 0.44
C PRO A 294 -10.70 13.88 0.63
N ILE A 295 -10.66 12.82 -0.21
CA ILE A 295 -9.66 11.75 -0.13
C ILE A 295 -8.63 11.80 -1.27
N SER A 296 -8.79 12.69 -2.26
CA SER A 296 -7.90 12.85 -3.42
C SER A 296 -6.87 13.94 -3.15
N ALA A 297 -5.67 13.55 -2.75
CA ALA A 297 -4.60 14.48 -2.33
C ALA A 297 -4.22 15.47 -3.45
N ASP A 298 -4.22 15.04 -4.71
CA ASP A 298 -3.95 15.87 -5.89
C ASP A 298 -4.86 17.10 -5.99
N ARG A 299 -6.10 17.02 -5.44
CA ARG A 299 -7.10 18.10 -5.47
C ARG A 299 -6.87 19.19 -4.41
N TRP A 300 -5.93 18.97 -3.51
CA TRP A 300 -5.59 19.89 -2.41
C TRP A 300 -4.23 20.56 -2.58
N VAL A 301 -3.49 20.19 -3.64
CA VAL A 301 -2.18 20.79 -3.92
C VAL A 301 -2.32 22.25 -4.33
N THR A 302 -1.63 23.13 -3.59
CA THR A 302 -1.52 24.56 -3.84
C THR A 302 -0.05 24.99 -3.85
N LYS A 303 0.23 26.24 -4.10
CA LYS A 303 1.60 26.79 -3.99
C LYS A 303 2.19 26.76 -2.56
N ASP A 304 1.31 26.62 -1.55
CA ASP A 304 1.66 26.57 -0.14
C ASP A 304 1.73 25.13 0.40
N THR A 305 1.54 24.15 -0.48
CA THR A 305 1.66 22.72 -0.13
C THR A 305 3.07 22.39 0.32
N VAL A 306 3.16 21.56 1.36
CA VAL A 306 4.43 21.19 1.98
C VAL A 306 5.32 20.35 1.06
N PRO A 307 6.66 20.44 1.22
CA PRO A 307 7.62 19.61 0.49
C PRO A 307 7.32 18.11 0.61
N SER A 308 7.58 17.37 -0.48
CA SER A 308 7.09 15.99 -0.60
C SER A 308 8.14 15.05 -1.18
N VAL A 309 8.27 13.85 -0.59
CA VAL A 309 9.13 12.77 -1.13
C VAL A 309 8.27 11.54 -1.40
N LEU A 310 8.19 11.14 -2.66
CA LEU A 310 7.23 10.16 -3.17
C LEU A 310 7.94 9.00 -3.87
N CYS A 311 7.51 7.74 -3.66
CA CYS A 311 8.07 6.57 -4.32
C CYS A 311 6.98 5.62 -4.82
N TYR A 312 7.00 5.25 -6.10
CA TYR A 312 5.99 4.39 -6.72
C TYR A 312 6.58 3.27 -7.56
N GLY A 313 5.93 2.11 -7.57
CA GLY A 313 6.27 0.98 -8.44
C GLY A 313 5.57 1.09 -9.79
N ALA A 314 6.33 1.03 -10.90
CA ALA A 314 5.75 1.16 -12.25
C ALA A 314 4.82 0.01 -12.65
N HIS A 315 4.94 -1.14 -12.00
CA HIS A 315 4.12 -2.33 -12.21
C HIS A 315 3.19 -2.63 -11.03
N ASP A 316 2.83 -1.60 -10.26
CA ASP A 316 1.94 -1.75 -9.12
C ASP A 316 0.54 -2.16 -9.58
N LYS A 317 0.03 -3.26 -8.99
CA LYS A 317 -1.30 -3.83 -9.25
C LYS A 317 -2.26 -3.66 -8.08
N MET A 318 -1.79 -3.07 -6.97
CA MET A 318 -2.61 -2.76 -5.80
C MET A 318 -3.03 -1.29 -5.81
N GLN A 319 -2.05 -0.41 -6.01
CA GLN A 319 -2.22 1.02 -6.24
C GLN A 319 -1.86 1.32 -7.70
N PRO A 320 -2.80 1.72 -8.55
CA PRO A 320 -2.49 2.01 -9.95
C PRO A 320 -1.41 3.07 -10.07
N PHE A 321 -0.31 2.73 -10.75
CA PHE A 321 0.76 3.70 -10.99
C PHE A 321 0.26 4.97 -11.69
N ALA A 322 -0.77 4.85 -12.54
CA ALA A 322 -1.42 5.98 -13.20
C ALA A 322 -1.94 7.01 -12.20
N ALA A 323 -2.51 6.56 -11.06
CA ALA A 323 -3.07 7.44 -10.03
C ALA A 323 -2.01 8.25 -9.25
N SER A 324 -0.72 8.02 -9.47
CA SER A 324 0.34 8.91 -8.97
C SER A 324 0.55 10.14 -9.87
N LYS A 325 0.13 10.08 -11.14
CA LYS A 325 0.44 11.10 -12.14
C LYS A 325 -0.28 12.44 -11.91
N PRO A 326 -1.60 12.47 -11.59
CA PRO A 326 -2.27 13.72 -11.27
C PRO A 326 -1.65 14.42 -10.08
N LEU A 327 -1.25 13.67 -9.04
CA LEU A 327 -0.56 14.23 -7.86
C LEU A 327 0.76 14.90 -8.26
N VAL A 328 1.63 14.20 -9.01
CA VAL A 328 2.92 14.76 -9.45
C VAL A 328 2.70 15.98 -10.34
N ALA A 329 1.76 15.93 -11.27
CA ALA A 329 1.42 17.07 -12.14
C ALA A 329 0.91 18.28 -11.33
N ALA A 330 0.13 18.05 -10.27
CA ALA A 330 -0.35 19.10 -9.39
C ALA A 330 0.81 19.75 -8.60
N LEU A 331 1.74 18.96 -8.07
CA LEU A 331 2.94 19.45 -7.38
C LEU A 331 3.81 20.28 -8.32
N GLU A 332 4.10 19.80 -9.52
CA GLU A 332 4.87 20.50 -10.54
C GLU A 332 4.22 21.83 -10.94
N LYS A 333 2.91 21.79 -11.24
CA LYS A 333 2.12 22.97 -11.63
C LYS A 333 2.16 24.08 -10.59
N ASN A 334 2.16 23.72 -9.30
CA ASN A 334 2.15 24.67 -8.19
C ASN A 334 3.54 25.03 -7.70
N GLY A 335 4.62 24.50 -8.29
CA GLY A 335 6.00 24.81 -7.92
C GLY A 335 6.39 24.29 -6.53
N VAL A 336 5.76 23.24 -6.05
CA VAL A 336 6.06 22.60 -4.77
C VAL A 336 7.43 21.92 -4.85
N ASP A 337 8.25 21.99 -3.80
CA ASP A 337 9.50 21.23 -3.71
C ASP A 337 9.16 19.75 -3.49
N TYR A 338 9.50 18.89 -4.46
CA TYR A 338 9.23 17.47 -4.36
C TYR A 338 10.33 16.61 -5.00
N ARG A 339 10.43 15.37 -4.52
CA ARG A 339 11.20 14.29 -5.16
C ARG A 339 10.24 13.14 -5.50
N TYR A 340 10.35 12.65 -6.72
CA TYR A 340 9.51 11.56 -7.21
C TYR A 340 10.37 10.42 -7.75
N PHE A 341 10.29 9.28 -7.09
CA PHE A 341 11.05 8.08 -7.41
C PHE A 341 10.16 7.04 -8.07
N VAL A 342 10.62 6.46 -9.18
CA VAL A 342 9.89 5.42 -9.90
C VAL A 342 10.72 4.13 -9.92
N ALA A 343 10.24 3.12 -9.21
CA ALA A 343 10.77 1.77 -9.21
C ALA A 343 10.27 1.03 -10.46
N LYS A 344 11.07 1.06 -11.53
CA LYS A 344 10.66 0.67 -12.90
C LYS A 344 10.36 -0.81 -13.07
N HIS A 345 10.93 -1.67 -12.21
CA HIS A 345 10.78 -3.13 -12.28
C HIS A 345 9.97 -3.69 -11.12
N SER A 346 9.44 -2.82 -10.27
CA SER A 346 8.72 -3.19 -9.06
C SER A 346 7.23 -2.94 -9.18
N GLY A 347 6.46 -3.77 -8.46
CA GLY A 347 5.07 -3.50 -8.10
C GLY A 347 4.97 -2.80 -6.75
N HIS A 348 3.90 -3.08 -6.03
CA HIS A 348 3.53 -2.43 -4.76
C HIS A 348 4.60 -2.53 -3.66
N GLY A 349 5.34 -3.63 -3.58
CA GLY A 349 6.37 -3.85 -2.56
C GLY A 349 7.74 -3.23 -2.86
N LEU A 350 7.94 -2.55 -4.01
CA LEU A 350 9.20 -1.92 -4.45
C LEU A 350 10.43 -2.84 -4.47
N GLN A 351 10.23 -4.15 -4.37
CA GLN A 351 11.21 -5.18 -4.02
C GLN A 351 12.23 -5.53 -5.12
N ASN A 352 12.06 -5.02 -6.35
CA ASN A 352 12.96 -5.30 -7.48
C ASN A 352 13.90 -4.13 -7.81
N ASP A 353 13.72 -2.98 -7.15
CA ASP A 353 14.48 -1.76 -7.38
C ASP A 353 15.08 -1.24 -6.06
N ASN A 354 15.82 -2.09 -5.35
CA ASN A 354 16.39 -1.75 -4.04
C ASN A 354 17.22 -0.45 -4.08
N LYS A 355 17.95 -0.20 -5.19
CA LYS A 355 18.72 1.03 -5.35
C LYS A 355 17.80 2.27 -5.34
N VAL A 356 16.69 2.23 -6.08
CA VAL A 356 15.72 3.34 -6.12
C VAL A 356 15.09 3.55 -4.74
N TYR A 357 14.77 2.46 -4.03
CA TYR A 357 14.24 2.54 -2.68
C TYR A 357 15.25 3.16 -1.70
N MET A 358 16.55 2.84 -1.84
CA MET A 358 17.62 3.46 -1.07
C MET A 358 17.76 4.95 -1.38
N GLU A 359 17.71 5.33 -2.66
CA GLU A 359 17.74 6.74 -3.09
C GLU A 359 16.52 7.54 -2.55
N TYR A 360 15.35 6.89 -2.51
CA TYR A 360 14.15 7.45 -1.87
C TYR A 360 14.38 7.71 -0.37
N LEU A 361 14.88 6.73 0.37
CA LEU A 361 15.15 6.89 1.80
C LEU A 361 16.26 7.91 2.08
N ASP A 362 17.27 8.01 1.21
CA ASP A 362 18.29 9.06 1.29
C ASP A 362 17.68 10.45 1.10
N ALA A 363 16.76 10.60 0.15
CA ALA A 363 16.02 11.83 -0.04
C ALA A 363 15.09 12.17 1.15
N VAL A 364 14.48 11.16 1.77
CA VAL A 364 13.71 11.34 3.01
C VAL A 364 14.61 11.95 4.11
N VAL A 365 15.82 11.39 4.30
CA VAL A 365 16.77 11.97 5.29
C VAL A 365 17.17 13.39 4.92
N GLU A 366 17.48 13.67 3.65
CA GLU A 366 17.83 14.99 3.16
C GLU A 366 16.70 16.02 3.46
N TYR A 367 15.44 15.63 3.21
CA TYR A 367 14.28 16.48 3.45
C TYR A 367 13.97 16.65 4.93
N LEU A 368 14.12 15.59 5.74
CA LEU A 368 14.03 15.71 7.19
C LEU A 368 15.09 16.67 7.74
N ASP A 369 16.33 16.58 7.25
CA ASP A 369 17.40 17.50 7.66
C ASP A 369 17.13 18.94 7.22
N LYS A 370 16.55 19.14 6.03
CA LYS A 370 16.27 20.48 5.46
C LYS A 370 15.07 21.15 6.10
N TYR A 371 14.01 20.41 6.42
CA TYR A 371 12.72 21.00 6.82
C TYR A 371 12.34 20.76 8.26
N MET A 372 12.98 19.77 8.92
CA MET A 372 12.67 19.36 10.28
C MET A 372 13.78 19.64 11.30
N LYS A 373 14.92 20.17 10.86
CA LYS A 373 15.98 20.71 11.74
C LYS A 373 16.03 22.20 11.63
N ASP A 374 16.56 22.85 12.66
CA ASP A 374 16.80 24.30 12.71
C ASP A 374 17.96 24.70 11.83
#